data_340c5de91536beeec0ca2c8d34c10e66
#
_entry.id   340c5de91536beeec0ca2c8d34c10e66
#
_cell.length_a   1.000
_cell.length_b   1.000
_cell.length_c   1.000
_cell.angle_alpha   90.00
_cell.angle_beta   90.00
_cell.angle_gamma   90.00
#
_symmetry.space_group_name_H-M   'P 1'
#
loop_
_entity.id
_entity.type
_entity.pdbx_description
1 polymer ?
#
loop_
_entity_poly.entity_id
_entity_poly.type
_entity_poly.pdbx_seq_one_letter_code
_entity_poly.pdbx_strand_id
1 'polypeptide(L)'
;MSDISNQTEKQGFIGTTLHFLFQNVYAFTVSIMGIVHAILLLFMLFNKVWPLVQFNILSVVVYIFCYLLCRTEHIMPVYVSIILEVTAYTIVSTHYIGLSSGTYCFLVSIVPIIIYFGCHLLQGKKRWTIVCLLAVNFLVFILLHLIYAGNDPVYELSYASKLTVLIYSSFVMVFSMIFYNMMYIYASELEYGNLERTNRQLSSDAHEDALTSLLNRRGFLPMVESLMQDERKSHFCIAFCDLDDFKRVNDTYGHDAGDEVLKHMTKLIVKDLNDCDICRWGGEEIVILMRNCDLATARERMERIRKRIESNPTVFYSHKISVTITIGLEENHGTYSGAEEIIKAADERMYYGKQHGKNVVIYEDQ
;
A
#
# COMPACT_ATOMS: atom_id res chain seq x y z
N MET A 1 13.48 12.48 -27.17
CA MET A 1 14.03 11.39 -26.34
C MET A 1 14.89 11.88 -25.17
N SER A 2 15.60 13.01 -25.28
CA SER A 2 16.41 13.61 -24.20
C SER A 2 15.59 14.20 -23.03
N ASP A 3 14.39 14.69 -23.28
CA ASP A 3 13.55 15.30 -22.22
C ASP A 3 12.87 14.26 -21.29
N ILE A 4 12.57 13.07 -21.80
CA ILE A 4 11.94 12.00 -20.99
C ILE A 4 12.97 11.35 -20.08
N SER A 5 14.23 11.18 -20.53
CA SER A 5 15.31 10.65 -19.69
C SER A 5 15.67 11.60 -18.54
N ASN A 6 15.71 12.92 -18.79
CA ASN A 6 15.94 13.93 -17.76
C ASN A 6 14.82 14.06 -16.73
N GLN A 7 13.56 13.80 -17.12
CA GLN A 7 12.44 13.80 -16.15
C GLN A 7 12.44 12.56 -15.26
N THR A 8 12.77 11.39 -15.79
CA THR A 8 12.89 10.14 -15.00
C THR A 8 14.09 10.18 -14.05
N GLU A 9 15.20 10.77 -14.46
CA GLU A 9 16.38 10.92 -13.60
C GLU A 9 16.15 11.95 -12.47
N LYS A 10 15.46 13.07 -12.77
CA LYS A 10 15.05 14.07 -11.76
C LYS A 10 14.01 13.52 -10.79
N GLN A 11 13.04 12.73 -11.25
CA GLN A 11 12.08 12.05 -10.37
C GLN A 11 12.76 11.02 -9.45
N GLY A 12 13.76 10.29 -9.94
CA GLY A 12 14.59 9.39 -9.15
C GLY A 12 15.38 10.12 -8.05
N PHE A 13 16.01 11.25 -8.37
CA PHE A 13 16.79 12.03 -7.41
C PHE A 13 15.92 12.66 -6.31
N ILE A 14 14.80 13.29 -6.68
CA ILE A 14 13.85 13.89 -5.73
C ILE A 14 13.26 12.79 -4.83
N GLY A 15 12.85 11.67 -5.39
CA GLY A 15 12.30 10.53 -4.64
C GLY A 15 13.32 9.95 -3.65
N THR A 16 14.57 9.79 -4.06
CA THR A 16 15.66 9.29 -3.19
C THR A 16 15.94 10.27 -2.04
N THR A 17 15.97 11.58 -2.34
CA THR A 17 16.20 12.61 -1.33
C THR A 17 15.05 12.67 -0.31
N LEU A 18 13.79 12.63 -0.77
CA LEU A 18 12.63 12.60 0.11
C LEU A 18 12.59 11.34 0.97
N HIS A 19 12.94 10.19 0.42
CA HIS A 19 13.02 8.95 1.18
C HIS A 19 14.10 9.01 2.28
N PHE A 20 15.28 9.55 1.96
CA PHE A 20 16.33 9.76 2.95
C PHE A 20 15.91 10.71 4.06
N LEU A 21 15.28 11.85 3.72
CA LEU A 21 14.76 12.82 4.69
C LEU A 21 13.65 12.19 5.55
N PHE A 22 12.77 11.40 4.95
CA PHE A 22 11.70 10.70 5.67
C PHE A 22 12.25 9.72 6.70
N GLN A 23 13.25 8.90 6.31
CA GLN A 23 13.90 7.96 7.24
C GLN A 23 14.65 8.64 8.37
N ASN A 24 15.15 9.86 8.15
CA ASN A 24 15.95 10.62 9.11
C ASN A 24 15.25 11.87 9.65
N VAL A 25 13.92 11.95 9.51
CA VAL A 25 13.14 13.18 9.80
C VAL A 25 13.35 13.70 11.21
N TYR A 26 13.48 12.83 12.21
CA TYR A 26 13.73 13.23 13.60
C TYR A 26 15.10 13.88 13.75
N ALA A 27 16.15 13.23 13.28
CA ALA A 27 17.51 13.74 13.34
C ALA A 27 17.66 15.05 12.54
N PHE A 28 17.00 15.14 11.37
CA PHE A 28 16.96 16.34 10.55
C PHE A 28 16.26 17.52 11.27
N THR A 29 15.09 17.26 11.87
CA THR A 29 14.35 18.26 12.67
C THR A 29 15.20 18.82 13.78
N VAL A 30 15.79 17.95 14.59
CA VAL A 30 16.61 18.34 15.74
C VAL A 30 17.85 19.12 15.28
N SER A 31 18.49 18.72 14.17
CA SER A 31 19.63 19.44 13.60
C SER A 31 19.25 20.86 13.15
N ILE A 32 18.12 21.00 12.45
CA ILE A 32 17.61 22.32 12.04
C ILE A 32 17.32 23.20 13.26
N MET A 33 16.64 22.66 14.28
CA MET A 33 16.34 23.42 15.51
C MET A 33 17.63 23.88 16.21
N GLY A 34 18.65 23.01 16.30
CA GLY A 34 19.96 23.38 16.82
C GLY A 34 20.62 24.53 16.01
N ILE A 35 20.55 24.48 14.68
CA ILE A 35 21.05 25.53 13.80
C ILE A 35 20.27 26.85 14.00
N VAL A 36 18.95 26.77 14.10
CA VAL A 36 18.09 27.95 14.37
C VAL A 36 18.54 28.65 15.66
N HIS A 37 18.75 27.92 16.75
CA HIS A 37 19.19 28.46 18.02
C HIS A 37 20.67 28.96 17.99
N ALA A 38 21.55 28.33 17.21
CA ALA A 38 22.89 28.78 17.00
C ALA A 38 22.93 30.16 16.27
N ILE A 39 22.07 30.34 15.28
CA ILE A 39 21.92 31.63 14.58
C ILE A 39 21.35 32.69 15.54
N LEU A 40 20.32 32.36 16.30
CA LEU A 40 19.73 33.24 17.30
C LEU A 40 20.75 33.62 18.42
N LEU A 41 21.57 32.66 18.84
CA LEU A 41 22.66 32.89 19.81
C LEU A 41 23.61 34.01 19.33
N LEU A 42 24.10 33.91 18.09
CA LEU A 42 24.99 34.90 17.50
C LEU A 42 24.31 36.27 17.37
N PHE A 43 23.04 36.27 16.97
CA PHE A 43 22.27 37.51 16.86
C PHE A 43 22.00 38.15 18.22
N MET A 44 21.65 37.39 19.26
CA MET A 44 21.42 37.93 20.62
C MET A 44 22.72 38.38 21.29
N LEU A 45 23.83 37.71 20.98
CA LEU A 45 25.17 38.14 21.43
C LEU A 45 25.53 39.51 20.83
N PHE A 46 25.29 39.72 19.52
CA PHE A 46 25.50 40.97 18.84
C PHE A 46 24.67 42.12 19.45
N ASN A 47 23.38 41.84 19.77
CA ASN A 47 22.47 42.82 20.38
C ASN A 47 22.63 42.91 21.90
N LYS A 48 23.56 42.20 22.55
CA LYS A 48 23.84 42.17 23.98
C LYS A 48 22.64 41.82 24.87
N VAL A 49 21.73 40.95 24.37
CA VAL A 49 20.57 40.45 25.13
C VAL A 49 20.99 39.19 25.92
N TRP A 50 21.71 39.39 27.01
CA TRP A 50 22.38 38.34 27.77
C TRP A 50 21.47 37.18 28.24
N PRO A 51 20.24 37.41 28.72
CA PRO A 51 19.37 36.30 29.11
C PRO A 51 19.02 35.37 27.93
N LEU A 52 18.83 35.91 26.72
CA LEU A 52 18.57 35.12 25.52
C LEU A 52 19.84 34.44 24.98
N VAL A 53 21.01 35.02 25.19
CA VAL A 53 22.29 34.35 24.92
C VAL A 53 22.41 33.08 25.76
N GLN A 54 22.17 33.15 27.07
CA GLN A 54 22.22 32.00 27.97
C GLN A 54 21.18 30.93 27.60
N PHE A 55 19.96 31.36 27.28
CA PHE A 55 18.90 30.42 26.84
C PHE A 55 19.28 29.71 25.55
N ASN A 56 19.77 30.42 24.53
CA ASN A 56 20.16 29.78 23.26
C ASN A 56 21.35 28.80 23.42
N ILE A 57 22.31 29.08 24.33
CA ILE A 57 23.35 28.09 24.67
C ILE A 57 22.72 26.81 25.21
N LEU A 58 21.79 26.95 26.17
CA LEU A 58 21.08 25.79 26.74
C LEU A 58 20.31 25.04 25.65
N SER A 59 19.59 25.73 24.78
CA SER A 59 18.84 25.15 23.67
C SER A 59 19.74 24.33 22.73
N VAL A 60 20.89 24.88 22.34
CA VAL A 60 21.86 24.15 21.49
C VAL A 60 22.32 22.86 22.17
N VAL A 61 22.63 22.89 23.47
CA VAL A 61 23.01 21.70 24.24
C VAL A 61 21.88 20.65 24.26
N VAL A 62 20.65 21.11 24.50
CA VAL A 62 19.46 20.23 24.48
C VAL A 62 19.31 19.58 23.11
N TYR A 63 19.46 20.32 22.01
CA TYR A 63 19.32 19.76 20.68
C TYR A 63 20.46 18.80 20.29
N ILE A 64 21.69 19.04 20.76
CA ILE A 64 22.79 18.06 20.62
C ILE A 64 22.44 16.74 21.34
N PHE A 65 21.90 16.83 22.57
CA PHE A 65 21.45 15.65 23.32
C PHE A 65 20.29 14.94 22.63
N CYS A 66 19.29 15.69 22.16
CA CYS A 66 18.18 15.15 21.37
C CYS A 66 18.66 14.45 20.08
N TYR A 67 19.69 15.00 19.40
CA TYR A 67 20.27 14.36 18.23
C TYR A 67 20.90 13.00 18.56
N LEU A 68 21.58 12.88 19.70
CA LEU A 68 22.12 11.60 20.16
C LEU A 68 21.01 10.61 20.50
N LEU A 69 19.90 11.08 21.09
CA LEU A 69 18.73 10.24 21.37
C LEU A 69 18.01 9.77 20.11
N CYS A 70 18.05 10.51 19.00
CA CYS A 70 17.46 10.08 17.73
C CYS A 70 18.11 8.81 17.17
N ARG A 71 19.30 8.42 17.63
CA ARG A 71 19.96 7.16 17.28
C ARG A 71 19.47 5.97 18.10
N THR A 72 18.63 6.20 19.07
CA THR A 72 18.02 5.18 19.91
C THR A 72 16.54 5.05 19.57
N GLU A 73 15.87 4.02 20.07
CA GLU A 73 14.41 3.83 19.89
C GLU A 73 13.56 4.81 20.72
N HIS A 74 14.20 5.68 21.55
CA HIS A 74 13.53 6.56 22.48
C HIS A 74 13.21 7.94 21.87
N ILE A 75 12.30 7.98 20.88
CA ILE A 75 11.93 9.22 20.17
C ILE A 75 10.93 10.08 20.95
N MET A 76 10.13 9.52 21.85
CA MET A 76 9.13 10.27 22.62
C MET A 76 9.74 11.41 23.47
N PRO A 77 10.84 11.21 24.20
CA PRO A 77 11.52 12.31 24.91
C PRO A 77 11.97 13.44 23.99
N VAL A 78 12.44 13.13 22.78
CA VAL A 78 12.85 14.13 21.78
C VAL A 78 11.66 14.99 21.37
N TYR A 79 10.53 14.36 21.05
CA TYR A 79 9.28 15.04 20.69
C TYR A 79 8.81 16.01 21.79
N VAL A 80 8.78 15.53 23.03
CA VAL A 80 8.37 16.37 24.18
C VAL A 80 9.37 17.52 24.41
N SER A 81 10.68 17.25 24.31
CA SER A 81 11.73 18.27 24.49
C SER A 81 11.61 19.41 23.46
N ILE A 82 11.33 19.10 22.19
CA ILE A 82 11.13 20.13 21.15
C ILE A 82 9.94 21.02 21.51
N ILE A 83 8.81 20.46 21.92
CA ILE A 83 7.61 21.23 22.25
C ILE A 83 7.86 22.15 23.44
N LEU A 84 8.44 21.62 24.51
CA LEU A 84 8.73 22.38 25.73
C LEU A 84 9.74 23.49 25.48
N GLU A 85 10.82 23.19 24.75
CA GLU A 85 11.90 24.12 24.48
C GLU A 85 11.42 25.32 23.62
N VAL A 86 10.76 25.06 22.47
CA VAL A 86 10.27 26.12 21.59
C VAL A 86 9.22 26.99 22.30
N THR A 87 8.33 26.38 23.09
CA THR A 87 7.33 27.11 23.86
C THR A 87 8.00 27.99 24.91
N ALA A 88 8.95 27.46 25.69
CA ALA A 88 9.69 28.20 26.72
C ALA A 88 10.51 29.32 26.10
N TYR A 89 11.23 29.03 24.98
CA TYR A 89 11.98 30.07 24.26
C TYR A 89 11.10 31.22 23.80
N THR A 90 9.92 30.90 23.24
CA THR A 90 9.00 31.93 22.76
C THR A 90 8.48 32.83 23.90
N ILE A 91 8.13 32.25 25.05
CA ILE A 91 7.69 32.98 26.24
C ILE A 91 8.80 33.93 26.72
N VAL A 92 10.00 33.37 26.91
CA VAL A 92 11.16 34.13 27.43
C VAL A 92 11.60 35.21 26.45
N SER A 93 11.67 34.90 25.15
CA SER A 93 12.06 35.90 24.14
C SER A 93 11.03 37.04 24.02
N THR A 94 9.73 36.73 24.06
CA THR A 94 8.68 37.74 24.05
C THR A 94 8.76 38.66 25.26
N HIS A 95 9.08 38.13 26.44
CA HIS A 95 9.28 38.93 27.65
C HIS A 95 10.46 39.89 27.50
N TYR A 96 11.60 39.43 26.99
CA TYR A 96 12.81 40.27 26.93
C TYR A 96 12.86 41.24 25.75
N ILE A 97 12.38 40.85 24.56
CA ILE A 97 12.51 41.67 23.33
C ILE A 97 11.17 42.07 22.72
N GLY A 98 10.05 41.76 23.38
CA GLY A 98 8.70 42.20 23.04
C GLY A 98 8.04 41.48 21.87
N LEU A 99 6.72 41.61 21.76
CA LEU A 99 5.91 41.05 20.66
C LEU A 99 6.32 41.57 19.28
N SER A 100 6.74 42.86 19.19
CA SER A 100 7.15 43.49 17.93
C SER A 100 8.36 42.82 17.26
N SER A 101 9.09 41.94 17.98
CA SER A 101 10.18 41.14 17.44
C SER A 101 9.68 39.92 16.62
N GLY A 102 8.41 39.55 16.74
CA GLY A 102 7.81 38.44 15.97
C GLY A 102 8.21 37.02 16.42
N THR A 103 8.83 36.87 17.60
CA THR A 103 9.24 35.53 18.11
C THR A 103 8.07 34.61 18.37
N TYR A 104 6.84 35.12 18.51
CA TYR A 104 5.61 34.29 18.57
C TYR A 104 5.39 33.41 17.32
N CYS A 105 6.01 33.71 16.17
CA CYS A 105 5.97 32.88 14.97
C CYS A 105 6.54 31.47 15.23
N PHE A 106 7.42 31.28 16.23
CA PHE A 106 7.91 29.95 16.60
C PHE A 106 6.80 29.05 17.18
N LEU A 107 5.77 29.60 17.86
CA LEU A 107 4.61 28.82 18.29
C LEU A 107 3.78 28.32 17.10
N VAL A 108 3.76 29.08 16.02
CA VAL A 108 3.08 28.63 14.80
C VAL A 108 3.93 27.58 14.05
N SER A 109 5.26 27.76 14.05
CA SER A 109 6.19 26.83 13.41
C SER A 109 6.19 25.43 14.02
N ILE A 110 5.82 25.28 15.30
CA ILE A 110 5.78 23.98 15.99
C ILE A 110 4.49 23.20 15.69
N VAL A 111 3.43 23.83 15.20
CA VAL A 111 2.14 23.17 14.92
C VAL A 111 2.29 21.99 13.96
N PRO A 112 2.96 22.11 12.81
CA PRO A 112 3.19 20.96 11.92
C PRO A 112 4.02 19.86 12.58
N ILE A 113 4.97 20.20 13.45
CA ILE A 113 5.79 19.23 14.22
C ILE A 113 4.91 18.44 15.19
N ILE A 114 4.03 19.13 15.94
CA ILE A 114 3.08 18.49 16.86
C ILE A 114 2.19 17.49 16.11
N ILE A 115 1.67 17.90 14.96
CA ILE A 115 0.78 17.05 14.15
C ILE A 115 1.55 15.87 13.58
N TYR A 116 2.63 16.13 12.85
CA TYR A 116 3.38 15.10 12.11
C TYR A 116 3.92 14.01 13.04
N PHE A 117 4.68 14.40 14.08
CA PHE A 117 5.24 13.42 15.01
C PHE A 117 4.19 12.83 15.92
N GLY A 118 3.19 13.63 16.34
CA GLY A 118 2.08 13.13 17.13
C GLY A 118 1.29 12.04 16.41
N CYS A 119 0.98 12.21 15.13
CA CYS A 119 0.30 11.19 14.33
C CYS A 119 1.13 9.91 14.17
N HIS A 120 2.46 10.04 14.11
CA HIS A 120 3.37 8.91 13.96
C HIS A 120 3.63 8.18 15.30
N LEU A 121 3.82 8.92 16.40
CA LEU A 121 4.18 8.37 17.70
C LEU A 121 2.97 7.94 18.55
N LEU A 122 1.80 8.58 18.37
CA LEU A 122 0.62 8.37 19.19
C LEU A 122 -0.46 7.60 18.41
N GLN A 123 -0.80 6.41 18.89
CA GLN A 123 -1.82 5.56 18.26
C GLN A 123 -3.12 5.49 19.07
N GLY A 124 -4.23 5.23 18.38
CA GLY A 124 -5.54 5.01 19.01
C GLY A 124 -6.01 6.21 19.83
N LYS A 125 -6.52 5.95 21.05
CA LYS A 125 -7.04 7.00 21.95
C LYS A 125 -5.98 8.05 22.36
N LYS A 126 -4.68 7.73 22.30
CA LYS A 126 -3.61 8.68 22.61
C LYS A 126 -3.52 9.84 21.61
N ARG A 127 -4.15 9.73 20.43
CA ARG A 127 -4.22 10.85 19.44
C ARG A 127 -4.91 12.10 19.99
N TRP A 128 -5.79 11.99 20.99
CA TRP A 128 -6.36 13.16 21.65
C TRP A 128 -5.32 14.05 22.32
N THR A 129 -4.15 13.51 22.69
CA THR A 129 -3.01 14.30 23.21
C THR A 129 -2.56 15.36 22.21
N ILE A 130 -2.63 15.10 20.90
CA ILE A 130 -2.29 16.07 19.84
C ILE A 130 -3.22 17.28 19.94
N VAL A 131 -4.52 17.04 20.08
CA VAL A 131 -5.54 18.10 20.20
C VAL A 131 -5.29 18.93 21.46
N CYS A 132 -4.97 18.28 22.59
CA CYS A 132 -4.62 18.96 23.83
C CYS A 132 -3.35 19.83 23.68
N LEU A 133 -2.30 19.30 23.04
CA LEU A 133 -1.06 20.03 22.81
C LEU A 133 -1.29 21.25 21.90
N LEU A 134 -2.09 21.13 20.85
CA LEU A 134 -2.46 22.23 19.97
C LEU A 134 -3.28 23.29 20.72
N ALA A 135 -4.23 22.86 21.56
CA ALA A 135 -5.02 23.77 22.39
C ALA A 135 -4.16 24.55 23.39
N VAL A 136 -3.21 23.86 24.06
CA VAL A 136 -2.24 24.50 24.96
C VAL A 136 -1.34 25.48 24.20
N ASN A 137 -0.82 25.11 23.06
CA ASN A 137 0.00 25.97 22.21
C ASN A 137 -0.77 27.23 21.78
N PHE A 138 -2.01 27.08 21.35
CA PHE A 138 -2.89 28.20 21.00
C PHE A 138 -3.22 29.10 22.20
N LEU A 139 -3.45 28.50 23.37
CA LEU A 139 -3.66 29.28 24.61
C LEU A 139 -2.43 30.10 24.98
N VAL A 140 -1.23 29.51 24.88
CA VAL A 140 0.03 30.26 25.11
C VAL A 140 0.15 31.42 24.13
N PHE A 141 -0.16 31.21 22.85
CA PHE A 141 -0.16 32.28 21.84
C PHE A 141 -1.09 33.45 22.22
N ILE A 142 -2.35 33.16 22.65
CA ILE A 142 -3.30 34.18 23.10
C ILE A 142 -2.79 34.88 24.34
N LEU A 143 -2.32 34.16 25.36
CA LEU A 143 -1.83 34.74 26.60
C LEU A 143 -0.64 35.67 26.37
N LEU A 144 0.31 35.32 25.48
CA LEU A 144 1.42 36.19 25.12
C LEU A 144 0.92 37.51 24.53
N HIS A 145 -0.07 37.50 23.65
CA HIS A 145 -0.63 38.71 23.07
C HIS A 145 -1.39 39.55 24.12
N LEU A 146 -2.17 38.92 24.99
CA LEU A 146 -2.90 39.63 26.05
C LEU A 146 -1.97 40.28 27.08
N ILE A 147 -0.87 39.60 27.44
CA ILE A 147 0.06 40.08 28.48
C ILE A 147 1.02 41.15 27.92
N TYR A 148 1.51 40.95 26.69
CA TYR A 148 2.61 41.77 26.17
C TYR A 148 2.20 42.80 25.09
N ALA A 149 0.94 42.84 24.64
CA ALA A 149 0.50 43.77 23.58
C ALA A 149 0.69 45.26 23.93
N GLY A 150 0.69 45.62 25.21
CA GLY A 150 0.85 46.99 25.67
C GLY A 150 2.09 47.21 26.53
N ASN A 151 2.95 46.22 26.68
CA ASN A 151 4.11 46.31 27.56
C ASN A 151 5.40 46.59 26.78
N ASP A 152 6.22 47.47 27.30
CA ASP A 152 7.57 47.73 26.77
C ASP A 152 8.49 46.52 27.05
N PRO A 153 9.34 46.15 26.10
CA PRO A 153 10.30 45.06 26.27
C PRO A 153 11.41 45.47 27.29
N VAL A 154 11.98 44.47 27.97
CA VAL A 154 13.12 44.70 28.90
C VAL A 154 14.36 45.19 28.14
N TYR A 155 14.56 44.69 26.92
CA TYR A 155 15.62 45.12 26.01
C TYR A 155 15.03 45.77 24.78
N GLU A 156 15.23 47.04 24.59
CA GLU A 156 14.77 47.74 23.40
C GLU A 156 15.73 47.50 22.23
N LEU A 157 15.33 46.65 21.30
CA LEU A 157 16.09 46.41 20.08
C LEU A 157 15.90 47.56 19.08
N SER A 158 16.90 47.85 18.26
CA SER A 158 16.74 48.75 17.13
C SER A 158 15.65 48.25 16.18
N TYR A 159 15.03 49.15 15.41
CA TYR A 159 14.03 48.78 14.40
C TYR A 159 14.56 47.74 13.44
N ALA A 160 15.80 47.88 12.96
CA ALA A 160 16.44 46.92 12.07
C ALA A 160 16.59 45.54 12.73
N SER A 161 16.98 45.49 14.02
CA SER A 161 17.09 44.23 14.76
C SER A 161 15.73 43.56 14.97
N LYS A 162 14.68 44.31 15.32
CA LYS A 162 13.31 43.80 15.44
C LYS A 162 12.83 43.20 14.12
N LEU A 163 13.02 43.92 12.99
CA LEU A 163 12.64 43.47 11.66
C LEU A 163 13.41 42.22 11.25
N THR A 164 14.71 42.13 11.58
CA THR A 164 15.52 40.93 11.29
C THR A 164 14.98 39.67 12.01
N VAL A 165 14.64 39.79 13.31
CA VAL A 165 14.07 38.67 14.07
C VAL A 165 12.70 38.30 13.52
N LEU A 166 11.85 39.24 13.17
CA LEU A 166 10.54 39.01 12.57
C LEU A 166 10.66 38.26 11.24
N ILE A 167 11.53 38.71 10.34
CA ILE A 167 11.76 38.03 9.05
C ILE A 167 12.29 36.63 9.28
N TYR A 168 13.26 36.47 10.18
CA TYR A 168 13.86 35.17 10.49
C TYR A 168 12.84 34.18 11.07
N SER A 169 12.07 34.58 12.09
CA SER A 169 11.05 33.74 12.71
C SER A 169 9.93 33.39 11.74
N SER A 170 9.52 34.35 10.88
CA SER A 170 8.56 34.09 9.80
C SER A 170 9.10 33.13 8.76
N PHE A 171 10.37 33.19 8.40
CA PHE A 171 11.01 32.23 7.50
C PHE A 171 11.01 30.84 8.10
N VAL A 172 11.41 30.67 9.37
CA VAL A 172 11.37 29.38 10.08
C VAL A 172 9.95 28.83 10.11
N MET A 173 8.95 29.67 10.37
CA MET A 173 7.53 29.29 10.37
C MET A 173 7.08 28.73 8.99
N VAL A 174 7.33 29.49 7.92
CA VAL A 174 6.93 29.09 6.56
C VAL A 174 7.69 27.82 6.13
N PHE A 175 8.98 27.77 6.40
CA PHE A 175 9.81 26.60 6.11
C PHE A 175 9.27 25.34 6.82
N SER A 176 8.97 25.45 8.12
CA SER A 176 8.39 24.36 8.90
C SER A 176 7.08 23.87 8.30
N MET A 177 6.17 24.80 7.95
CA MET A 177 4.89 24.46 7.34
C MET A 177 5.06 23.70 6.02
N ILE A 178 5.90 24.20 5.12
CA ILE A 178 6.13 23.56 3.82
C ILE A 178 6.79 22.19 4.01
N PHE A 179 7.86 22.11 4.81
CA PHE A 179 8.63 20.89 5.00
C PHE A 179 7.78 19.75 5.57
N TYR A 180 7.05 20.00 6.67
CA TYR A 180 6.25 18.92 7.28
C TYR A 180 5.01 18.58 6.48
N ASN A 181 4.41 19.51 5.73
CA ASN A 181 3.36 19.17 4.78
C ASN A 181 3.89 18.26 3.66
N MET A 182 5.06 18.54 3.10
CA MET A 182 5.68 17.66 2.11
C MET A 182 5.99 16.28 2.68
N MET A 183 6.51 16.21 3.91
CA MET A 183 6.76 14.93 4.58
C MET A 183 5.48 14.15 4.84
N TYR A 184 4.39 14.82 5.21
CA TYR A 184 3.09 14.21 5.42
C TYR A 184 2.49 13.64 4.11
N ILE A 185 2.55 14.42 3.02
CA ILE A 185 2.09 13.96 1.70
C ILE A 185 2.89 12.72 1.28
N TYR A 186 4.21 12.77 1.38
CA TYR A 186 5.08 11.66 1.02
C TYR A 186 4.80 10.38 1.85
N ALA A 187 4.64 10.53 3.18
CA ALA A 187 4.27 9.42 4.05
C ALA A 187 2.92 8.80 3.67
N SER A 188 1.92 9.65 3.36
CA SER A 188 0.58 9.23 2.94
C SER A 188 0.60 8.47 1.60
N GLU A 189 1.41 8.91 0.63
CA GLU A 189 1.57 8.22 -0.65
C GLU A 189 2.21 6.84 -0.49
N LEU A 190 3.22 6.70 0.38
CA LEU A 190 3.84 5.42 0.68
C LEU A 190 2.85 4.44 1.35
N GLU A 191 2.07 4.93 2.31
CA GLU A 191 1.07 4.12 3.01
C GLU A 191 -0.04 3.67 2.05
N TYR A 192 -0.53 4.57 1.20
CA TYR A 192 -1.53 4.26 0.18
C TYR A 192 -1.02 3.21 -0.82
N GLY A 193 0.21 3.37 -1.31
CA GLY A 193 0.82 2.40 -2.22
C GLY A 193 1.00 1.01 -1.61
N ASN A 194 1.36 0.93 -0.33
CA ASN A 194 1.47 -0.34 0.39
C ASN A 194 0.08 -0.98 0.60
N LEU A 195 -0.93 -0.19 0.95
CA LEU A 195 -2.30 -0.67 1.13
C LEU A 195 -2.87 -1.21 -0.19
N GLU A 196 -2.63 -0.51 -1.30
CA GLU A 196 -3.07 -0.95 -2.63
C GLU A 196 -2.40 -2.28 -3.04
N ARG A 197 -1.08 -2.42 -2.80
CA ARG A 197 -0.36 -3.67 -3.06
C ARG A 197 -0.91 -4.83 -2.22
N THR A 198 -1.11 -4.60 -0.93
CA THR A 198 -1.69 -5.60 -0.02
C THR A 198 -3.10 -5.98 -0.45
N ASN A 199 -3.92 -5.01 -0.85
CA ASN A 199 -5.29 -5.26 -1.32
C ASN A 199 -5.31 -6.03 -2.64
N ARG A 200 -4.39 -5.72 -3.58
CA ARG A 200 -4.23 -6.50 -4.83
C ARG A 200 -3.79 -7.94 -4.55
N GLN A 201 -2.85 -8.15 -3.61
CA GLN A 201 -2.43 -9.49 -3.21
C GLN A 201 -3.59 -10.28 -2.59
N LEU A 202 -4.31 -9.69 -1.62
CA LEU A 202 -5.49 -10.31 -1.02
C LEU A 202 -6.59 -10.59 -2.06
N SER A 203 -6.75 -9.75 -3.06
CA SER A 203 -7.71 -9.96 -4.16
C SER A 203 -7.25 -11.09 -5.09
N SER A 204 -5.96 -11.17 -5.43
CA SER A 204 -5.40 -12.27 -6.23
C SER A 204 -5.56 -13.61 -5.48
N ASP A 205 -5.15 -13.66 -4.22
CA ASP A 205 -5.31 -14.85 -3.36
C ASP A 205 -6.78 -15.26 -3.19
N ALA A 206 -7.72 -14.30 -3.31
CA ALA A 206 -9.16 -14.57 -3.25
C ALA A 206 -9.75 -15.11 -4.56
N HIS A 207 -9.08 -14.94 -5.71
CA HIS A 207 -9.61 -15.32 -7.04
C HIS A 207 -8.83 -16.43 -7.73
N GLU A 208 -7.67 -16.84 -7.20
CA GLU A 208 -6.85 -17.91 -7.74
C GLU A 208 -6.79 -19.12 -6.80
N ASP A 209 -6.52 -20.29 -7.38
CA ASP A 209 -6.27 -21.53 -6.65
C ASP A 209 -4.79 -21.65 -6.28
N ALA A 210 -4.48 -21.86 -5.01
CA ALA A 210 -3.11 -21.87 -4.49
C ALA A 210 -2.23 -23.02 -5.05
N LEU A 211 -2.83 -24.14 -5.48
CA LEU A 211 -2.08 -25.30 -6.00
C LEU A 211 -1.73 -25.13 -7.48
N THR A 212 -2.69 -24.64 -8.27
CA THR A 212 -2.64 -24.65 -9.74
C THR A 212 -2.42 -23.28 -10.35
N SER A 213 -2.60 -22.19 -9.57
CA SER A 213 -2.61 -20.79 -10.04
C SER A 213 -3.66 -20.50 -11.12
N LEU A 214 -4.63 -21.39 -11.30
CA LEU A 214 -5.82 -21.13 -12.10
C LEU A 214 -6.79 -20.23 -11.35
N LEU A 215 -7.75 -19.63 -12.07
CA LEU A 215 -8.88 -18.99 -11.40
C LEU A 215 -9.58 -20.01 -10.48
N ASN A 216 -10.04 -19.56 -9.33
CA ASN A 216 -10.98 -20.33 -8.54
C ASN A 216 -12.43 -19.95 -8.92
N ARG A 217 -13.43 -20.66 -8.37
CA ARG A 217 -14.85 -20.42 -8.65
C ARG A 217 -15.26 -18.96 -8.43
N ARG A 218 -14.70 -18.28 -7.40
CA ARG A 218 -15.00 -16.86 -7.08
C ARG A 218 -14.49 -15.89 -8.15
N GLY A 219 -13.33 -16.18 -8.75
CA GLY A 219 -12.78 -15.39 -9.83
C GLY A 219 -13.47 -15.65 -11.17
N PHE A 220 -13.93 -16.88 -11.41
CA PHE A 220 -14.46 -17.32 -12.69
C PHE A 220 -15.93 -16.92 -12.92
N LEU A 221 -16.82 -17.14 -11.93
CA LEU A 221 -18.25 -16.89 -12.08
C LEU A 221 -18.61 -15.47 -12.57
N PRO A 222 -18.05 -14.39 -11.99
CA PRO A 222 -18.37 -13.05 -12.46
C PRO A 222 -17.97 -12.78 -13.92
N MET A 223 -16.97 -13.50 -14.44
CA MET A 223 -16.55 -13.37 -15.84
C MET A 223 -17.58 -13.97 -16.79
N VAL A 224 -18.11 -15.15 -16.47
CA VAL A 224 -19.18 -15.78 -17.25
C VAL A 224 -20.45 -14.94 -17.19
N GLU A 225 -20.86 -14.46 -16.01
CA GLU A 225 -22.01 -13.59 -15.84
C GLU A 225 -21.91 -12.30 -16.66
N SER A 226 -20.74 -11.66 -16.66
CA SER A 226 -20.49 -10.45 -17.46
C SER A 226 -20.62 -10.69 -18.96
N LEU A 227 -20.22 -11.88 -19.44
CA LEU A 227 -20.38 -12.27 -20.85
C LEU A 227 -21.84 -12.53 -21.20
N MET A 228 -22.63 -13.13 -20.32
CA MET A 228 -24.05 -13.39 -20.53
C MET A 228 -24.87 -12.10 -20.58
N GLN A 229 -24.44 -11.04 -19.88
CA GLN A 229 -25.08 -9.72 -19.91
C GLN A 229 -24.75 -8.89 -21.17
N ASP A 230 -23.68 -9.21 -21.89
CA ASP A 230 -23.27 -8.49 -23.10
C ASP A 230 -23.72 -9.26 -24.33
N GLU A 231 -24.86 -8.86 -24.93
CA GLU A 231 -25.43 -9.51 -26.13
C GLU A 231 -24.43 -9.66 -27.30
N ARG A 232 -23.42 -8.77 -27.39
CA ARG A 232 -22.38 -8.82 -28.43
C ARG A 232 -21.31 -9.90 -28.16
N LYS A 233 -21.22 -10.40 -26.94
CA LYS A 233 -20.20 -11.36 -26.48
C LYS A 233 -20.83 -12.64 -25.95
N SER A 234 -22.13 -12.83 -26.15
CA SER A 234 -22.90 -13.96 -25.63
C SER A 234 -22.55 -15.30 -26.32
N HIS A 235 -21.74 -15.30 -27.39
CA HIS A 235 -21.32 -16.51 -28.06
C HIS A 235 -20.05 -17.09 -27.41
N PHE A 236 -20.23 -18.14 -26.62
CA PHE A 236 -19.15 -18.83 -25.92
C PHE A 236 -19.55 -20.27 -25.58
N CYS A 237 -18.56 -21.12 -25.31
CA CYS A 237 -18.74 -22.46 -24.78
C CYS A 237 -18.14 -22.62 -23.39
N ILE A 238 -18.76 -23.44 -22.57
CA ILE A 238 -18.25 -23.91 -21.28
C ILE A 238 -17.87 -25.41 -21.43
N ALA A 239 -16.67 -25.75 -20.96
CA ALA A 239 -16.27 -27.13 -20.76
C ALA A 239 -16.14 -27.43 -19.27
N PHE A 240 -16.84 -28.45 -18.78
CA PHE A 240 -16.65 -28.98 -17.42
C PHE A 240 -15.83 -30.27 -17.53
N CYS A 241 -14.70 -30.31 -16.85
CA CYS A 241 -13.70 -31.34 -16.95
C CYS A 241 -13.44 -31.97 -15.58
N ASP A 242 -13.31 -33.28 -15.53
CA ASP A 242 -13.00 -34.02 -14.31
C ASP A 242 -12.02 -35.16 -14.60
N LEU A 243 -10.95 -35.29 -13.79
CA LEU A 243 -9.98 -36.38 -13.91
C LEU A 243 -10.57 -37.71 -13.57
N ASP A 244 -10.31 -38.72 -14.42
CA ASP A 244 -10.82 -40.04 -14.22
C ASP A 244 -10.03 -40.82 -13.17
N ASP A 245 -10.76 -41.39 -12.20
CA ASP A 245 -10.19 -42.19 -11.11
C ASP A 245 -9.11 -41.50 -10.27
N PHE A 246 -9.19 -40.18 -10.14
CA PHE A 246 -8.20 -39.40 -9.40
C PHE A 246 -8.08 -39.82 -7.92
N LYS A 247 -9.19 -40.20 -7.29
CA LYS A 247 -9.15 -40.80 -5.95
C LYS A 247 -8.23 -42.02 -5.88
N ARG A 248 -8.23 -42.89 -6.89
CA ARG A 248 -7.33 -44.04 -6.95
C ARG A 248 -5.86 -43.63 -7.03
N VAL A 249 -5.56 -42.52 -7.71
CA VAL A 249 -4.19 -41.94 -7.72
C VAL A 249 -3.76 -41.56 -6.32
N ASN A 250 -4.60 -40.80 -5.60
CA ASN A 250 -4.33 -40.41 -4.21
C ASN A 250 -4.19 -41.59 -3.27
N ASP A 251 -5.08 -42.57 -3.37
CA ASP A 251 -5.07 -43.80 -2.53
C ASP A 251 -3.84 -44.68 -2.80
N THR A 252 -3.30 -44.66 -4.03
CA THR A 252 -2.19 -45.53 -4.45
C THR A 252 -0.82 -44.87 -4.23
N TYR A 253 -0.69 -43.56 -4.53
CA TYR A 253 0.60 -42.85 -4.59
C TYR A 253 0.71 -41.71 -3.56
N GLY A 254 -0.36 -41.48 -2.80
CA GLY A 254 -0.43 -40.39 -1.82
C GLY A 254 -0.87 -39.05 -2.43
N HIS A 255 -1.28 -38.11 -1.55
CA HIS A 255 -1.79 -36.80 -1.95
C HIS A 255 -0.75 -35.94 -2.69
N ASP A 256 0.52 -36.03 -2.32
CA ASP A 256 1.59 -35.30 -3.00
C ASP A 256 1.72 -35.70 -4.48
N ALA A 257 1.48 -36.99 -4.80
CA ALA A 257 1.44 -37.44 -6.17
C ALA A 257 0.21 -36.95 -6.94
N GLY A 258 -0.94 -36.87 -6.26
CA GLY A 258 -2.16 -36.28 -6.81
C GLY A 258 -1.99 -34.81 -7.13
N ASP A 259 -1.34 -34.05 -6.23
CA ASP A 259 -1.02 -32.64 -6.45
C ASP A 259 -0.12 -32.41 -7.67
N GLU A 260 0.89 -33.26 -7.86
CA GLU A 260 1.75 -33.19 -9.06
C GLU A 260 1.00 -33.59 -10.34
N VAL A 261 0.05 -34.53 -10.27
CA VAL A 261 -0.84 -34.87 -11.39
C VAL A 261 -1.70 -33.66 -11.76
N LEU A 262 -2.32 -32.99 -10.79
CA LEU A 262 -3.11 -31.75 -11.01
C LEU A 262 -2.27 -30.64 -11.63
N LYS A 263 -1.09 -30.35 -11.10
CA LYS A 263 -0.17 -29.35 -11.65
C LYS A 263 0.28 -29.68 -13.07
N HIS A 264 0.59 -30.93 -13.34
CA HIS A 264 1.00 -31.37 -14.67
C HIS A 264 -0.12 -31.22 -15.69
N MET A 265 -1.32 -31.73 -15.36
CA MET A 265 -2.52 -31.59 -16.20
C MET A 265 -2.83 -30.10 -16.48
N THR A 266 -2.84 -29.28 -15.46
CA THR A 266 -3.05 -27.83 -15.60
C THR A 266 -2.08 -27.20 -16.59
N LYS A 267 -0.78 -27.52 -16.51
CA LYS A 267 0.22 -27.05 -17.46
C LYS A 267 -0.06 -27.46 -18.89
N LEU A 268 -0.57 -28.69 -19.12
CA LEU A 268 -0.94 -29.18 -20.44
C LEU A 268 -2.13 -28.38 -20.99
N ILE A 269 -3.15 -28.15 -20.16
CA ILE A 269 -4.37 -27.42 -20.53
C ILE A 269 -4.01 -25.95 -20.87
N VAL A 270 -3.33 -25.25 -19.97
CA VAL A 270 -2.96 -23.83 -20.15
C VAL A 270 -2.09 -23.64 -21.39
N LYS A 271 -1.19 -24.58 -21.69
CA LYS A 271 -0.33 -24.49 -22.87
C LYS A 271 -1.11 -24.51 -24.18
N ASP A 272 -2.20 -25.29 -24.27
CA ASP A 272 -2.99 -25.44 -25.49
C ASP A 272 -4.17 -24.47 -25.55
N LEU A 273 -4.57 -23.88 -24.43
CA LEU A 273 -5.74 -23.02 -24.26
C LEU A 273 -5.37 -21.67 -23.62
N ASN A 274 -4.29 -21.07 -24.08
CA ASN A 274 -3.78 -19.80 -23.56
C ASN A 274 -4.70 -18.58 -23.84
N ASP A 275 -5.70 -18.77 -24.69
CA ASP A 275 -6.72 -17.79 -25.06
C ASP A 275 -8.07 -18.02 -24.32
N CYS A 276 -8.12 -18.99 -23.41
CA CYS A 276 -9.29 -19.34 -22.62
C CYS A 276 -9.13 -18.94 -21.17
N ASP A 277 -10.26 -18.71 -20.49
CA ASP A 277 -10.26 -18.56 -19.03
C ASP A 277 -10.46 -19.93 -18.38
N ILE A 278 -9.53 -20.31 -17.52
CA ILE A 278 -9.48 -21.66 -16.94
C ILE A 278 -9.61 -21.54 -15.41
N CYS A 279 -10.51 -22.33 -14.85
CA CYS A 279 -10.85 -22.33 -13.44
C CYS A 279 -10.67 -23.70 -12.83
N ARG A 280 -10.04 -23.78 -11.66
CA ARG A 280 -10.18 -24.95 -10.79
C ARG A 280 -11.47 -24.82 -9.99
N TRP A 281 -12.46 -25.65 -10.31
CA TRP A 281 -13.80 -25.58 -9.74
C TRP A 281 -13.92 -26.31 -8.39
N GLY A 282 -13.23 -27.43 -8.28
CA GLY A 282 -13.17 -28.29 -7.10
C GLY A 282 -11.86 -29.07 -7.04
N GLY A 283 -11.81 -30.16 -6.30
CA GLY A 283 -10.62 -30.98 -6.09
C GLY A 283 -9.87 -31.33 -7.38
N GLU A 284 -10.50 -32.14 -8.26
CA GLU A 284 -10.00 -32.55 -9.57
C GLU A 284 -10.78 -31.98 -10.75
N GLU A 285 -11.70 -31.04 -10.48
CA GLU A 285 -12.62 -30.45 -11.46
C GLU A 285 -12.05 -29.14 -12.02
N ILE A 286 -12.10 -29.01 -13.35
CA ILE A 286 -11.69 -27.83 -14.09
C ILE A 286 -12.82 -27.36 -14.99
N VAL A 287 -13.11 -26.04 -14.97
CA VAL A 287 -14.06 -25.40 -15.88
C VAL A 287 -13.31 -24.47 -16.81
N ILE A 288 -13.63 -24.52 -18.09
CA ILE A 288 -12.96 -23.74 -19.13
C ILE A 288 -14.01 -22.92 -19.87
N LEU A 289 -13.79 -21.61 -19.99
CA LEU A 289 -14.58 -20.69 -20.77
C LEU A 289 -13.86 -20.38 -22.07
N MET A 290 -14.48 -20.73 -23.19
CA MET A 290 -14.01 -20.48 -24.54
C MET A 290 -14.86 -19.38 -25.18
N ARG A 291 -14.32 -18.17 -25.25
CA ARG A 291 -14.99 -16.97 -25.80
C ARG A 291 -15.00 -17.03 -27.32
N ASN A 292 -16.07 -16.50 -27.95
CA ASN A 292 -16.21 -16.46 -29.40
C ASN A 292 -15.96 -17.83 -30.05
N CYS A 293 -16.49 -18.89 -29.44
CA CYS A 293 -16.23 -20.26 -29.84
C CYS A 293 -17.56 -21.02 -30.00
N ASP A 294 -17.76 -21.66 -31.13
CA ASP A 294 -18.90 -22.54 -31.36
C ASP A 294 -18.64 -23.98 -30.84
N LEU A 295 -19.70 -24.77 -30.71
CA LEU A 295 -19.64 -26.10 -30.15
C LEU A 295 -18.70 -27.03 -30.94
N ALA A 296 -18.65 -26.89 -32.26
CA ALA A 296 -17.80 -27.75 -33.12
C ALA A 296 -16.32 -27.48 -32.86
N THR A 297 -15.93 -26.19 -32.79
CA THR A 297 -14.57 -25.76 -32.46
C THR A 297 -14.21 -26.14 -31.01
N ALA A 298 -15.12 -25.92 -30.07
CA ALA A 298 -14.92 -26.31 -28.68
C ALA A 298 -14.67 -27.81 -28.53
N ARG A 299 -15.47 -28.66 -29.22
CA ARG A 299 -15.30 -30.09 -29.27
C ARG A 299 -13.91 -30.52 -29.76
N GLU A 300 -13.47 -29.93 -30.88
CA GLU A 300 -12.16 -30.24 -31.46
C GLU A 300 -11.03 -29.90 -30.49
N ARG A 301 -11.12 -28.74 -29.84
CA ARG A 301 -10.15 -28.30 -28.84
C ARG A 301 -10.13 -29.23 -27.62
N MET A 302 -11.28 -29.60 -27.09
CA MET A 302 -11.40 -30.48 -25.93
C MET A 302 -10.96 -31.91 -26.23
N GLU A 303 -11.24 -32.46 -27.42
CA GLU A 303 -10.71 -33.75 -27.85
C GLU A 303 -9.17 -33.75 -27.94
N ARG A 304 -8.57 -32.63 -28.35
CA ARG A 304 -7.12 -32.47 -28.37
C ARG A 304 -6.54 -32.50 -26.96
N ILE A 305 -7.17 -31.81 -26.03
CA ILE A 305 -6.78 -31.79 -24.60
C ILE A 305 -6.91 -33.18 -24.00
N ARG A 306 -8.06 -33.87 -24.22
CA ARG A 306 -8.30 -35.24 -23.73
C ARG A 306 -7.18 -36.21 -24.16
N LYS A 307 -6.90 -36.26 -25.48
CA LYS A 307 -5.83 -37.09 -26.04
C LYS A 307 -4.45 -36.71 -25.53
N ARG A 308 -4.21 -35.40 -25.32
CA ARG A 308 -2.94 -34.93 -24.80
C ARG A 308 -2.71 -35.37 -23.36
N ILE A 309 -3.72 -35.30 -22.51
CA ILE A 309 -3.65 -35.80 -21.12
C ILE A 309 -3.42 -37.29 -21.10
N GLU A 310 -4.19 -38.05 -21.87
CA GLU A 310 -4.06 -39.52 -22.00
C GLU A 310 -2.65 -39.94 -22.42
N SER A 311 -2.02 -39.22 -23.35
CA SER A 311 -0.70 -39.55 -23.92
C SER A 311 0.50 -39.00 -23.11
N ASN A 312 0.27 -38.18 -22.09
CA ASN A 312 1.33 -37.53 -21.31
C ASN A 312 1.23 -37.86 -19.81
N PRO A 313 1.72 -39.04 -19.39
CA PRO A 313 1.69 -39.43 -17.99
C PRO A 313 2.55 -38.49 -17.11
N THR A 314 2.08 -38.26 -15.90
CA THR A 314 2.84 -37.49 -14.89
C THR A 314 3.98 -38.36 -14.34
N VAL A 315 5.18 -37.79 -14.27
CA VAL A 315 6.33 -38.46 -13.65
C VAL A 315 6.44 -37.96 -12.21
N PHE A 316 6.27 -38.88 -11.26
CA PHE A 316 6.44 -38.59 -9.83
C PHE A 316 7.44 -39.61 -9.25
N TYR A 317 8.63 -39.12 -8.87
CA TYR A 317 9.79 -39.97 -8.56
C TYR A 317 10.08 -40.98 -9.68
N SER A 318 10.02 -42.28 -9.36
CA SER A 318 10.21 -43.38 -10.31
C SER A 318 8.93 -43.86 -11.00
N HIS A 319 7.76 -43.28 -10.66
CA HIS A 319 6.44 -43.75 -11.15
C HIS A 319 5.97 -42.88 -12.32
N LYS A 320 5.43 -43.53 -13.35
CA LYS A 320 4.67 -42.89 -14.42
C LYS A 320 3.16 -43.11 -14.13
N ILE A 321 2.48 -42.02 -13.79
CA ILE A 321 1.06 -42.02 -13.42
C ILE A 321 0.26 -41.56 -14.63
N SER A 322 -0.47 -42.48 -15.22
CA SER A 322 -1.39 -42.21 -16.34
C SER A 322 -2.78 -41.90 -15.82
N VAL A 323 -3.33 -40.79 -16.29
CA VAL A 323 -4.70 -40.35 -16.00
C VAL A 323 -5.40 -40.01 -17.30
N THR A 324 -6.73 -40.11 -17.30
CA THR A 324 -7.59 -39.64 -18.37
C THR A 324 -8.53 -38.53 -17.83
N ILE A 325 -9.25 -37.89 -18.71
CA ILE A 325 -10.18 -36.80 -18.36
C ILE A 325 -11.50 -37.00 -19.12
N THR A 326 -12.60 -36.80 -18.41
CA THR A 326 -13.94 -36.76 -18.99
C THR A 326 -14.42 -35.33 -19.03
N ILE A 327 -14.98 -34.89 -20.15
CA ILE A 327 -15.32 -33.52 -20.46
C ILE A 327 -16.76 -33.42 -20.92
N GLY A 328 -17.55 -32.55 -20.32
CA GLY A 328 -18.86 -32.11 -20.80
C GLY A 328 -18.80 -30.74 -21.42
N LEU A 329 -19.38 -30.52 -22.57
CA LEU A 329 -19.41 -29.25 -23.30
C LEU A 329 -20.83 -28.69 -23.38
N GLU A 330 -20.96 -27.40 -23.21
CA GLU A 330 -22.19 -26.64 -23.39
C GLU A 330 -21.91 -25.34 -24.16
N GLU A 331 -22.74 -25.03 -25.15
CA GLU A 331 -22.71 -23.75 -25.88
C GLU A 331 -23.78 -22.81 -25.34
N ASN A 332 -23.45 -21.54 -25.16
CA ASN A 332 -24.44 -20.55 -24.77
C ASN A 332 -25.32 -20.15 -25.96
N HIS A 333 -26.57 -20.57 -25.94
CA HIS A 333 -27.61 -20.17 -26.92
C HIS A 333 -28.52 -19.06 -26.42
N GLY A 334 -28.18 -18.38 -25.30
CA GLY A 334 -28.99 -17.31 -24.71
C GLY A 334 -30.25 -17.82 -23.97
N THR A 335 -30.34 -19.11 -23.68
CA THR A 335 -31.47 -19.72 -22.97
C THR A 335 -31.27 -19.82 -21.47
N TYR A 336 -30.03 -19.69 -21.01
CA TYR A 336 -29.66 -19.81 -19.60
C TYR A 336 -29.88 -18.50 -18.84
N SER A 337 -30.41 -18.60 -17.63
CA SER A 337 -30.69 -17.44 -16.78
C SER A 337 -29.45 -16.86 -16.05
N GLY A 338 -28.37 -17.66 -15.95
CA GLY A 338 -27.15 -17.27 -15.28
C GLY A 338 -25.99 -18.24 -15.48
N ALA A 339 -24.80 -17.83 -15.05
CA ALA A 339 -23.57 -18.60 -15.22
C ALA A 339 -23.61 -20.00 -14.57
N GLU A 340 -24.25 -20.12 -13.41
CA GLU A 340 -24.35 -21.41 -12.71
C GLU A 340 -25.18 -22.44 -13.51
N GLU A 341 -26.17 -21.98 -14.26
CA GLU A 341 -27.07 -22.87 -15.02
C GLU A 341 -26.37 -23.49 -16.24
N ILE A 342 -25.63 -22.71 -17.02
CA ILE A 342 -24.84 -23.21 -18.14
C ILE A 342 -23.69 -24.13 -17.68
N ILE A 343 -23.03 -23.78 -16.57
CA ILE A 343 -21.96 -24.63 -16.00
C ILE A 343 -22.54 -25.97 -15.54
N LYS A 344 -23.72 -25.93 -14.92
CA LYS A 344 -24.42 -27.16 -14.51
C LYS A 344 -24.79 -28.05 -15.70
N ALA A 345 -25.22 -27.47 -16.82
CA ALA A 345 -25.51 -28.23 -18.03
C ALA A 345 -24.25 -28.94 -18.58
N ALA A 346 -23.10 -28.25 -18.56
CA ALA A 346 -21.82 -28.88 -18.92
C ALA A 346 -21.42 -29.99 -17.91
N ASP A 347 -21.63 -29.78 -16.61
CA ASP A 347 -21.38 -30.80 -15.57
C ASP A 347 -22.25 -32.05 -15.75
N GLU A 348 -23.55 -31.90 -16.04
CA GLU A 348 -24.45 -33.01 -16.30
C GLU A 348 -23.98 -33.88 -17.49
N ARG A 349 -23.46 -33.26 -18.55
CA ARG A 349 -22.85 -33.98 -19.68
C ARG A 349 -21.54 -34.69 -19.29
N MET A 350 -20.69 -34.05 -18.53
CA MET A 350 -19.46 -34.67 -18.01
C MET A 350 -19.80 -35.88 -17.14
N TYR A 351 -20.79 -35.72 -16.25
CA TYR A 351 -21.25 -36.84 -15.39
C TYR A 351 -21.80 -38.01 -16.21
N TYR A 352 -22.56 -37.73 -17.28
CA TYR A 352 -22.99 -38.77 -18.22
C TYR A 352 -21.78 -39.52 -18.81
N GLY A 353 -20.76 -38.81 -19.26
CA GLY A 353 -19.52 -39.41 -19.77
C GLY A 353 -18.79 -40.28 -18.74
N LYS A 354 -18.77 -39.89 -17.48
CA LYS A 354 -18.22 -40.69 -16.36
C LYS A 354 -18.93 -42.03 -16.18
N GLN A 355 -20.25 -42.06 -16.41
CA GLN A 355 -21.03 -43.31 -16.32
C GLN A 355 -20.91 -44.18 -17.55
N HIS A 356 -20.54 -43.63 -18.72
CA HIS A 356 -20.53 -44.36 -20.01
C HIS A 356 -19.12 -44.58 -20.57
N GLY A 357 -18.16 -44.85 -19.69
CA GLY A 357 -16.84 -45.35 -20.11
C GLY A 357 -15.68 -44.44 -19.81
N LYS A 358 -15.93 -43.19 -19.38
CA LYS A 358 -14.89 -42.20 -19.09
C LYS A 358 -14.04 -41.83 -20.31
N ASN A 359 -13.04 -40.96 -20.14
CA ASN A 359 -12.10 -40.56 -21.20
C ASN A 359 -12.80 -40.16 -22.51
N VAL A 360 -13.79 -39.29 -22.44
CA VAL A 360 -14.68 -38.91 -23.54
C VAL A 360 -15.07 -37.43 -23.43
N VAL A 361 -15.41 -36.81 -24.56
CA VAL A 361 -16.02 -35.46 -24.64
C VAL A 361 -17.48 -35.61 -25.01
N ILE A 362 -18.40 -35.22 -24.14
CA ILE A 362 -19.86 -35.22 -24.35
C ILE A 362 -20.31 -33.78 -24.68
N TYR A 363 -21.04 -33.60 -25.77
CA TYR A 363 -21.45 -32.29 -26.29
C TYR A 363 -22.89 -32.25 -26.81
N GLU A 364 -23.60 -33.33 -26.78
CA GLU A 364 -25.00 -33.47 -27.19
C GLU A 364 -25.80 -34.19 -26.08
N ASP A 365 -27.09 -33.86 -25.95
CA ASP A 365 -28.01 -34.56 -25.06
C ASP A 365 -28.22 -35.97 -25.58
N GLN A 366 -28.12 -36.95 -24.71
CA GLN A 366 -28.32 -38.37 -25.06
C GLN A 366 -29.53 -38.95 -24.34
#